data_8b41c54449a5a740279ac32cacd11be8
#
_entry.id   8b41c54449a5a740279ac32cacd11be8
#
_cell.length_a   1.000
_cell.length_b   1.000
_cell.length_c   1.000
_cell.angle_alpha   90.00
_cell.angle_beta   90.00
_cell.angle_gamma   90.00
#
_symmetry.space_group_name_H-M   'P 1'
#
loop_
_entity.id
_entity.type
_entity.pdbx_description
1 polymer ?
#
loop_
_entity_poly.entity_id
_entity_poly.type
_entity_poly.pdbx_seq_one_letter_code
_entity_poly.pdbx_strand_id
1 'polypeptide(L)'
;MWSNLLPVVQKGDRLVATTIAITSEVFKFSGQVHLDTYALDVERVSIDLDRYDDVAVNSLRLSLEAIRKRTTEFAFWQRTSKLGRPAYEERALLVAFLVQQLLGLTFRETEGILSLFRSYYGIDRVPDHSTLSRKLSSKRWTTVLERFFQHIVDELPKRSAIVATDATGYSGRKRGWRETKHAQRASEDWVKVHAAIEVDEFVVLSYSLTDSNVHDSREFSNVWDRLPSNVTPKRSLADSAYHGENCLAAARRHGAVPLHGIKKNARHFARPETNYQKMASFWRHWPNRAAALYAKRAHAETVFSMIGALLGHRLKCRSSNGRKNEVRVKLALFNLVQLAMRKEFWC
;
A
#
# COMPACT_ATOMS: atom_id res chain seq x y z
N MET A 1 7.59 -11.66 14.95
CA MET A 1 6.58 -10.73 14.41
C MET A 1 6.72 -10.52 12.91
N TRP A 2 7.87 -10.83 12.31
CA TRP A 2 8.18 -10.69 10.88
C TRP A 2 7.91 -11.94 10.04
N SER A 3 7.71 -13.09 10.68
CA SER A 3 7.48 -14.40 10.03
C SER A 3 6.15 -14.55 9.27
N ASN A 4 5.26 -13.58 9.39
CA ASN A 4 3.92 -13.63 8.75
C ASN A 4 3.83 -12.84 7.45
N LEU A 5 4.95 -12.36 6.90
CA LEU A 5 4.95 -11.52 5.70
C LEU A 5 4.92 -12.29 4.37
N LEU A 6 5.11 -13.61 4.40
CA LEU A 6 4.99 -14.46 3.22
C LEU A 6 4.12 -15.68 3.56
N PRO A 7 3.17 -16.09 2.71
CA PRO A 7 2.46 -17.34 2.88
C PRO A 7 3.42 -18.50 2.60
N VAL A 8 3.78 -19.23 3.64
CA VAL A 8 4.68 -20.39 3.56
C VAL A 8 3.87 -21.66 3.70
N VAL A 9 3.94 -22.54 2.72
CA VAL A 9 3.41 -23.91 2.81
C VAL A 9 4.57 -24.87 2.89
N GLN A 10 4.66 -25.62 3.99
CA GLN A 10 5.71 -26.63 4.21
C GLN A 10 5.35 -27.95 3.52
N LYS A 11 6.22 -28.45 2.67
CA LYS A 11 6.12 -29.80 2.09
C LYS A 11 7.52 -30.40 1.96
N GLY A 12 7.91 -31.22 2.96
CA GLY A 12 9.25 -31.82 3.04
C GLY A 12 10.34 -30.81 3.42
N ASP A 13 11.60 -31.17 3.23
CA ASP A 13 12.78 -30.38 3.62
C ASP A 13 13.01 -29.11 2.74
N ARG A 14 12.03 -28.71 1.95
CA ARG A 14 12.05 -27.48 1.13
C ARG A 14 10.78 -26.70 1.33
N LEU A 15 10.91 -25.43 1.74
CA LEU A 15 9.82 -24.48 1.74
C LEU A 15 9.62 -23.99 0.30
N VAL A 16 8.41 -24.19 -0.20
CA VAL A 16 8.00 -23.65 -1.51
C VAL A 16 7.01 -22.55 -1.23
N ALA A 17 7.39 -21.30 -1.46
CA ALA A 17 6.43 -20.21 -1.48
C ALA A 17 5.61 -20.34 -2.75
N THR A 18 4.44 -20.88 -2.61
CA THR A 18 3.45 -20.85 -3.68
C THR A 18 2.56 -19.65 -3.41
N THR A 19 2.61 -18.62 -4.25
CA THR A 19 1.59 -17.57 -4.25
C THR A 19 0.30 -18.19 -4.80
N ILE A 20 -0.30 -19.08 -4.04
CA ILE A 20 -1.64 -19.56 -4.28
C ILE A 20 -2.52 -18.73 -3.37
N ALA A 21 -3.19 -17.72 -3.91
CA ALA A 21 -4.39 -17.20 -3.30
C ALA A 21 -5.44 -18.32 -3.37
N ILE A 22 -5.36 -19.27 -2.42
CA ILE A 22 -6.47 -20.19 -2.18
C ILE A 22 -7.48 -19.38 -1.39
N THR A 23 -8.37 -18.71 -2.10
CA THR A 23 -9.64 -18.35 -1.50
C THR A 23 -10.35 -19.68 -1.22
N SER A 24 -10.67 -19.93 0.05
CA SER A 24 -11.37 -21.14 0.54
C SER A 24 -12.84 -21.23 0.09
N GLU A 25 -13.22 -20.58 -0.98
CA GLU A 25 -14.47 -20.82 -1.69
C GLU A 25 -14.22 -21.85 -2.79
N VAL A 26 -14.35 -23.12 -2.39
CA VAL A 26 -14.48 -24.21 -3.34
C VAL A 26 -15.75 -23.97 -4.14
N PHE A 27 -15.63 -23.47 -5.35
CA PHE A 27 -16.72 -23.48 -6.31
C PHE A 27 -16.98 -24.95 -6.69
N LYS A 28 -18.05 -25.53 -6.14
CA LYS A 28 -18.57 -26.80 -6.63
C LYS A 28 -19.13 -26.60 -8.04
N PHE A 29 -18.33 -26.89 -9.04
CA PHE A 29 -18.83 -27.10 -10.40
C PHE A 29 -19.23 -28.56 -10.55
N SER A 30 -20.53 -28.78 -10.77
CA SER A 30 -21.04 -30.06 -11.30
C SER A 30 -20.80 -30.05 -12.84
N GLY A 31 -19.64 -30.50 -13.26
CA GLY A 31 -19.30 -30.70 -14.67
C GLY A 31 -17.87 -31.21 -14.77
N GLN A 32 -17.67 -32.34 -15.48
CA GLN A 32 -16.33 -32.83 -15.79
C GLN A 32 -15.58 -31.78 -16.59
N VAL A 33 -14.60 -31.13 -15.95
CA VAL A 33 -13.67 -30.25 -16.65
C VAL A 33 -12.47 -31.10 -17.05
N HIS A 34 -12.22 -31.21 -18.35
CA HIS A 34 -10.95 -31.71 -18.85
C HIS A 34 -9.83 -30.80 -18.37
N LEU A 35 -9.05 -31.28 -17.39
CA LEU A 35 -7.94 -30.56 -16.75
C LEU A 35 -6.72 -30.36 -17.66
N ASP A 36 -6.71 -30.93 -18.86
CA ASP A 36 -5.54 -31.01 -19.73
C ASP A 36 -5.31 -29.77 -20.60
N THR A 37 -6.18 -28.76 -20.57
CA THR A 37 -6.08 -27.60 -21.46
C THR A 37 -5.70 -26.28 -20.79
N TYR A 38 -5.53 -26.25 -19.47
CA TYR A 38 -5.12 -25.04 -18.73
C TYR A 38 -3.96 -25.41 -17.81
N ALA A 39 -2.77 -25.56 -18.40
CA ALA A 39 -1.56 -25.37 -17.62
C ALA A 39 -1.57 -23.89 -17.15
N LEU A 40 -1.97 -23.65 -15.92
CA LEU A 40 -1.54 -22.48 -15.21
C LEU A 40 -0.02 -22.61 -15.14
N ASP A 41 0.72 -21.75 -15.83
CA ASP A 41 2.13 -21.56 -15.59
C ASP A 41 2.24 -21.05 -14.14
N VAL A 42 2.26 -21.97 -13.23
CA VAL A 42 2.62 -21.72 -11.84
C VAL A 42 4.12 -21.62 -11.85
N GLU A 43 4.62 -20.40 -12.01
CA GLU A 43 6.02 -20.12 -11.78
C GLU A 43 6.34 -20.51 -10.32
N ARG A 44 6.97 -21.65 -10.15
CA ARG A 44 7.41 -22.14 -8.83
C ARG A 44 8.66 -21.36 -8.48
N VAL A 45 8.50 -20.29 -7.74
CA VAL A 45 9.64 -19.59 -7.14
C VAL A 45 10.15 -20.45 -6.00
N SER A 46 11.35 -21.02 -6.14
CA SER A 46 12.05 -21.64 -5.04
C SER A 46 12.60 -20.54 -4.13
N ILE A 47 12.25 -20.56 -2.86
CA ILE A 47 12.83 -19.66 -1.87
C ILE A 47 14.07 -20.35 -1.30
N ASP A 48 15.20 -19.66 -1.38
CA ASP A 48 16.39 -19.97 -0.63
C ASP A 48 16.11 -19.64 0.85
N LEU A 49 16.05 -20.68 1.69
CA LEU A 49 15.68 -20.55 3.10
C LEU A 49 16.76 -19.84 3.92
N ASP A 50 18.04 -20.10 3.63
CA ASP A 50 19.14 -19.47 4.34
C ASP A 50 19.11 -17.97 4.07
N ARG A 51 18.87 -17.59 2.83
CA ARG A 51 18.69 -16.18 2.44
C ARG A 51 17.43 -15.56 3.03
N TYR A 52 16.33 -16.30 3.14
CA TYR A 52 15.12 -15.85 3.81
C TYR A 52 15.38 -15.54 5.29
N ASP A 53 16.07 -16.45 6.00
CA ASP A 53 16.40 -16.26 7.41
C ASP A 53 17.35 -15.07 7.60
N ASP A 54 18.36 -14.92 6.75
CA ASP A 54 19.26 -13.76 6.77
C ASP A 54 18.51 -12.44 6.59
N VAL A 55 17.58 -12.35 5.65
CA VAL A 55 16.77 -11.15 5.44
C VAL A 55 15.81 -10.92 6.62
N ALA A 56 15.19 -11.98 7.15
CA ALA A 56 14.28 -11.87 8.28
C ALA A 56 14.99 -11.37 9.54
N VAL A 57 16.18 -11.92 9.86
CA VAL A 57 17.03 -11.47 10.98
C VAL A 57 17.50 -10.04 10.79
N ASN A 58 17.89 -9.66 9.58
CA ASN A 58 18.41 -8.33 9.26
C ASN A 58 17.32 -7.30 8.90
N SER A 59 16.04 -7.68 8.87
CA SER A 59 14.94 -6.85 8.37
C SER A 59 14.87 -5.47 9.02
N LEU A 60 15.04 -5.38 10.34
CA LEU A 60 15.06 -4.11 11.04
C LEU A 60 16.26 -3.25 10.65
N ARG A 61 17.46 -3.84 10.56
CA ARG A 61 18.68 -3.15 10.14
C ARG A 61 18.52 -2.60 8.73
N LEU A 62 18.06 -3.42 7.78
CA LEU A 62 17.82 -3.02 6.39
C LEU A 62 16.79 -1.87 6.30
N SER A 63 15.73 -1.93 7.11
CA SER A 63 14.73 -0.86 7.16
C SER A 63 15.33 0.46 7.67
N LEU A 64 16.15 0.42 8.73
CA LEU A 64 16.81 1.61 9.28
C LEU A 64 17.85 2.19 8.30
N GLU A 65 18.59 1.35 7.62
CA GLU A 65 19.54 1.74 6.55
C GLU A 65 18.80 2.38 5.37
N ALA A 66 17.68 1.82 4.94
CA ALA A 66 16.84 2.38 3.89
C ALA A 66 16.29 3.75 4.29
N ILE A 67 15.82 3.93 5.53
CA ILE A 67 15.42 5.24 6.06
C ILE A 67 16.58 6.23 5.98
N ARG A 68 17.76 5.85 6.44
CA ARG A 68 18.95 6.73 6.41
C ARG A 68 19.27 7.14 4.98
N LYS A 69 19.38 6.17 4.07
CA LYS A 69 19.73 6.40 2.66
C LYS A 69 18.71 7.32 1.99
N ARG A 70 17.43 6.98 2.05
CA ARG A 70 16.39 7.73 1.33
C ARG A 70 16.14 9.12 1.86
N THR A 71 16.26 9.32 3.18
CA THR A 71 16.14 10.66 3.75
C THR A 71 17.33 11.54 3.46
N THR A 72 18.51 10.96 3.15
CA THR A 72 19.69 11.70 2.71
C THR A 72 19.59 12.10 1.23
N GLU A 73 19.06 11.25 0.40
CA GLU A 73 18.86 11.48 -1.05
C GLU A 73 17.68 12.42 -1.34
N PHE A 74 16.73 12.54 -0.43
CA PHE A 74 15.55 13.38 -0.62
C PHE A 74 15.84 14.87 -0.52
N ALA A 75 15.46 15.62 -1.56
CA ALA A 75 15.63 17.06 -1.62
C ALA A 75 14.56 17.81 -0.79
N PHE A 76 14.97 18.42 0.30
CA PHE A 76 14.12 19.28 1.11
C PHE A 76 14.14 20.73 0.57
N TRP A 77 13.04 21.46 0.81
CA TRP A 77 13.00 22.88 0.49
C TRP A 77 13.88 23.68 1.46
N GLN A 78 14.78 24.48 0.91
CA GLN A 78 15.58 25.36 1.72
C GLN A 78 14.71 26.44 2.38
N ARG A 79 14.96 26.68 3.66
CA ARG A 79 14.29 27.73 4.39
C ARG A 79 14.95 29.07 4.07
N THR A 80 14.16 30.03 3.58
CA THR A 80 14.63 31.36 3.21
C THR A 80 14.75 32.33 4.40
N SER A 81 13.97 32.14 5.48
CA SER A 81 13.99 33.04 6.66
C SER A 81 15.07 32.67 7.65
N LYS A 82 15.94 33.63 7.97
CA LYS A 82 16.99 33.54 9.00
C LYS A 82 16.54 34.10 10.36
N LEU A 83 15.34 34.66 10.48
CA LEU A 83 14.82 35.29 11.69
C LEU A 83 14.27 34.24 12.69
N GLY A 84 14.54 34.46 13.97
CA GLY A 84 14.05 33.65 15.08
C GLY A 84 14.95 32.44 15.43
N ARG A 85 14.47 31.60 16.37
CA ARG A 85 15.18 30.40 16.79
C ARG A 85 15.42 29.46 15.56
N PRO A 86 16.66 28.95 15.36
CA PRO A 86 16.93 28.02 14.27
C PRO A 86 15.97 26.83 14.30
N ALA A 87 15.35 26.55 13.15
CA ALA A 87 14.46 25.41 13.02
C ALA A 87 15.29 24.11 13.09
N TYR A 88 14.62 23.03 13.48
CA TYR A 88 15.18 21.71 13.28
C TYR A 88 15.29 21.40 11.79
N GLU A 89 16.30 20.64 11.42
CA GLU A 89 16.49 20.14 10.08
C GLU A 89 15.27 19.30 9.65
N GLU A 90 14.75 19.51 8.44
CA GLU A 90 13.57 18.78 7.95
C GLU A 90 13.87 17.29 7.79
N ARG A 91 15.10 16.94 7.45
CA ARG A 91 15.55 15.55 7.38
C ARG A 91 15.46 14.87 8.75
N ALA A 92 15.89 15.53 9.82
CA ALA A 92 15.79 15.00 11.17
C ALA A 92 14.32 14.74 11.59
N LEU A 93 13.40 15.61 11.19
CA LEU A 93 11.97 15.43 11.43
C LEU A 93 11.41 14.24 10.63
N LEU A 94 11.80 14.08 9.35
CA LEU A 94 11.35 12.96 8.52
C LEU A 94 11.89 11.62 9.06
N VAL A 95 13.18 11.56 9.42
CA VAL A 95 13.78 10.38 10.08
C VAL A 95 12.99 10.03 11.34
N ALA A 96 12.68 11.04 12.17
CA ALA A 96 11.92 10.84 13.40
C ALA A 96 10.55 10.20 13.13
N PHE A 97 9.80 10.67 12.12
CA PHE A 97 8.50 10.12 11.79
C PHE A 97 8.58 8.69 11.26
N LEU A 98 9.56 8.38 10.41
CA LEU A 98 9.75 7.05 9.87
C LEU A 98 10.18 6.05 10.96
N VAL A 99 11.17 6.41 11.79
CA VAL A 99 11.63 5.57 12.91
C VAL A 99 10.51 5.37 13.95
N GLN A 100 9.74 6.42 14.25
CA GLN A 100 8.59 6.33 15.13
C GLN A 100 7.58 5.28 14.66
N GLN A 101 7.24 5.29 13.37
CA GLN A 101 6.26 4.33 12.82
C GLN A 101 6.85 2.92 12.73
N LEU A 102 8.11 2.78 12.31
CA LEU A 102 8.77 1.49 12.20
C LEU A 102 8.85 0.76 13.55
N LEU A 103 9.22 1.48 14.60
CA LEU A 103 9.39 0.91 15.95
C LEU A 103 8.12 1.01 16.81
N GLY A 104 7.03 1.61 16.29
CA GLY A 104 5.79 1.75 17.03
C GLY A 104 5.86 2.69 18.25
N LEU A 105 6.80 3.65 18.29
CA LEU A 105 7.10 4.50 19.43
C LEU A 105 6.08 5.63 19.63
N THR A 106 6.06 6.20 20.84
CA THR A 106 5.49 7.52 21.12
C THR A 106 6.46 8.61 20.70
N PHE A 107 6.03 9.87 20.58
CA PHE A 107 6.95 10.98 20.28
C PHE A 107 8.05 11.17 21.33
N ARG A 108 7.76 10.91 22.62
CA ARG A 108 8.77 11.00 23.71
C ARG A 108 9.82 9.90 23.57
N GLU A 109 9.40 8.68 23.33
CA GLU A 109 10.31 7.56 23.09
C GLU A 109 11.14 7.78 21.83
N THR A 110 10.54 8.36 20.78
CA THR A 110 11.24 8.71 19.53
C THR A 110 12.35 9.72 19.79
N GLU A 111 12.10 10.77 20.58
CA GLU A 111 13.14 11.74 21.00
C GLU A 111 14.30 11.03 21.71
N GLY A 112 13.98 10.15 22.68
CA GLY A 112 15.01 9.36 23.40
C GLY A 112 15.83 8.46 22.50
N ILE A 113 15.18 7.67 21.64
CA ILE A 113 15.85 6.75 20.72
C ILE A 113 16.72 7.51 19.70
N LEU A 114 16.21 8.60 19.13
CA LEU A 114 16.99 9.40 18.18
C LEU A 114 18.20 10.07 18.85
N SER A 115 18.16 10.37 20.13
CA SER A 115 19.32 10.87 20.86
C SER A 115 20.45 9.85 20.91
N LEU A 116 20.15 8.55 20.99
CA LEU A 116 21.12 7.47 20.93
C LEU A 116 21.67 7.26 19.51
N PHE A 117 20.80 7.32 18.50
CA PHE A 117 21.16 7.04 17.09
C PHE A 117 21.45 8.30 16.27
N ARG A 118 21.65 9.46 16.89
CA ARG A 118 21.81 10.72 16.17
C ARG A 118 23.02 10.72 15.23
N SER A 119 24.14 10.15 15.65
CA SER A 119 25.35 10.03 14.83
C SER A 119 25.14 9.11 13.63
N TYR A 120 24.42 7.99 13.81
CA TYR A 120 24.09 7.07 12.73
C TYR A 120 23.27 7.75 11.61
N TYR A 121 22.33 8.62 11.99
CA TYR A 121 21.53 9.38 11.03
C TYR A 121 22.17 10.71 10.61
N GLY A 122 23.31 11.10 11.18
CA GLY A 122 23.94 12.39 10.91
C GLY A 122 23.01 13.57 11.28
N ILE A 123 22.34 13.49 12.43
CA ILE A 123 21.43 14.52 12.96
C ILE A 123 22.20 15.37 13.97
N ASP A 124 22.34 16.67 13.69
CA ASP A 124 23.01 17.58 14.62
C ASP A 124 22.20 17.83 15.89
N ARG A 125 20.91 18.05 15.72
CA ARG A 125 20.01 18.35 16.82
C ARG A 125 18.71 17.53 16.73
N VAL A 126 18.46 16.69 17.73
CA VAL A 126 17.25 15.86 17.79
C VAL A 126 16.02 16.74 18.08
N PRO A 127 14.94 16.61 17.28
CA PRO A 127 13.71 17.34 17.53
C PRO A 127 13.01 16.86 18.80
N ASP A 128 12.54 17.80 19.63
CA ASP A 128 11.74 17.49 20.81
C ASP A 128 10.36 16.93 20.44
N HIS A 129 9.79 16.12 21.33
CA HIS A 129 8.50 15.44 21.14
C HIS A 129 7.33 16.37 20.85
N SER A 130 7.34 17.59 21.41
CA SER A 130 6.28 18.58 21.20
C SER A 130 6.37 19.17 19.79
N THR A 131 7.58 19.40 19.31
CA THR A 131 7.84 19.81 17.93
C THR A 131 7.46 18.71 16.95
N LEU A 132 7.81 17.43 17.21
CA LEU A 132 7.40 16.30 16.39
C LEU A 132 5.88 16.26 16.25
N SER A 133 5.14 16.30 17.35
CA SER A 133 3.66 16.28 17.32
C SER A 133 3.06 17.44 16.52
N ARG A 134 3.55 18.67 16.76
CA ARG A 134 3.09 19.87 16.06
C ARG A 134 3.40 19.84 14.58
N LYS A 135 4.62 19.40 14.20
CA LYS A 135 5.05 19.34 12.81
C LYS A 135 4.27 18.29 12.03
N LEU A 136 4.11 17.07 12.56
CA LEU A 136 3.32 16.03 11.90
C LEU A 136 1.86 16.46 11.67
N SER A 137 1.32 17.33 12.54
CA SER A 137 -0.04 17.85 12.41
C SER A 137 -0.17 19.03 11.44
N SER A 138 0.93 19.56 10.90
CA SER A 138 0.90 20.75 10.03
C SER A 138 0.64 20.43 8.54
N LYS A 139 -0.02 21.35 7.83
CA LYS A 139 -0.26 21.26 6.38
C LYS A 139 1.04 21.22 5.56
N ARG A 140 2.09 21.91 6.00
CA ARG A 140 3.40 21.86 5.34
C ARG A 140 3.93 20.44 5.24
N TRP A 141 3.78 19.67 6.33
CA TRP A 141 4.24 18.26 6.35
C TRP A 141 3.41 17.34 5.50
N THR A 142 2.16 17.68 5.20
CA THR A 142 1.38 16.98 4.18
C THR A 142 2.13 16.96 2.84
N THR A 143 2.55 18.12 2.36
CA THR A 143 3.26 18.25 1.07
C THR A 143 4.63 17.56 1.09
N VAL A 144 5.38 17.67 2.21
CA VAL A 144 6.68 16.99 2.33
C VAL A 144 6.52 15.48 2.25
N LEU A 145 5.52 14.92 2.95
CA LEU A 145 5.27 13.48 2.97
C LEU A 145 4.75 12.96 1.61
N GLU A 146 3.91 13.72 0.92
CA GLU A 146 3.46 13.38 -0.43
C GLU A 146 4.63 13.37 -1.43
N ARG A 147 5.51 14.36 -1.38
CA ARG A 147 6.73 14.39 -2.20
C ARG A 147 7.69 13.26 -1.85
N PHE A 148 7.84 12.94 -0.57
CA PHE A 148 8.70 11.83 -0.15
C PHE A 148 8.15 10.48 -0.61
N PHE A 149 6.83 10.28 -0.52
CA PHE A 149 6.19 9.10 -1.09
C PHE A 149 6.45 8.99 -2.59
N GLN A 150 6.24 10.09 -3.33
CA GLN A 150 6.49 10.13 -4.77
C GLN A 150 7.98 9.83 -5.09
N HIS A 151 8.91 10.41 -4.34
CA HIS A 151 10.35 10.14 -4.48
C HIS A 151 10.68 8.65 -4.36
N ILE A 152 10.01 7.92 -3.45
CA ILE A 152 10.19 6.46 -3.31
C ILE A 152 9.63 5.72 -4.52
N VAL A 153 8.46 6.11 -5.01
CA VAL A 153 7.78 5.41 -6.10
C VAL A 153 8.43 5.70 -7.46
N ASP A 154 8.99 6.89 -7.65
CA ASP A 154 9.71 7.28 -8.87
C ASP A 154 10.99 6.46 -9.10
N GLU A 155 11.52 5.80 -8.05
CA GLU A 155 12.66 4.89 -8.18
C GLU A 155 12.34 3.51 -8.72
N LEU A 156 11.07 3.17 -8.83
CA LEU A 156 10.67 1.94 -9.50
C LEU A 156 11.15 1.98 -10.95
N PRO A 157 11.69 0.88 -11.48
CA PRO A 157 12.08 0.83 -12.88
C PRO A 157 10.86 1.02 -13.78
N LYS A 158 11.09 1.59 -14.98
CA LYS A 158 10.03 1.66 -15.99
C LYS A 158 9.48 0.27 -16.28
N ARG A 159 8.18 0.11 -16.12
CA ARG A 159 7.54 -1.19 -16.28
C ARG A 159 6.08 -1.10 -16.66
N SER A 160 5.63 -2.20 -17.16
CA SER A 160 4.22 -2.46 -17.38
C SER A 160 3.66 -3.27 -16.22
N ALA A 161 2.57 -2.83 -15.62
CA ALA A 161 2.05 -3.36 -14.36
C ALA A 161 0.57 -3.75 -14.41
N ILE A 162 0.19 -4.71 -13.58
CA ILE A 162 -1.21 -4.94 -13.21
C ILE A 162 -1.47 -4.15 -11.93
N VAL A 163 -2.46 -3.29 -11.96
CA VAL A 163 -2.80 -2.38 -10.87
C VAL A 163 -4.14 -2.76 -10.26
N ALA A 164 -4.13 -3.10 -8.98
CA ALA A 164 -5.35 -3.30 -8.21
C ALA A 164 -5.71 -2.05 -7.42
N THR A 165 -6.99 -1.68 -7.40
CA THR A 165 -7.50 -0.56 -6.61
C THR A 165 -8.42 -1.08 -5.53
N ASP A 166 -8.17 -0.68 -4.30
CA ASP A 166 -8.98 -1.05 -3.14
C ASP A 166 -8.91 0.03 -2.06
N ALA A 167 -9.75 -0.08 -1.03
CA ALA A 167 -9.80 0.87 0.06
C ALA A 167 -9.75 0.18 1.42
N THR A 168 -9.03 0.79 2.35
CA THR A 168 -8.97 0.36 3.75
C THR A 168 -9.12 1.55 4.70
N GLY A 169 -9.29 1.28 5.99
CA GLY A 169 -9.48 2.31 6.98
C GLY A 169 -8.56 2.20 8.18
N TYR A 170 -8.14 3.35 8.71
CA TYR A 170 -7.36 3.49 9.92
C TYR A 170 -8.12 4.28 10.97
N SER A 171 -8.07 3.85 12.24
CA SER A 171 -8.78 4.50 13.35
C SER A 171 -7.84 4.97 14.44
N GLY A 172 -8.16 6.13 15.05
CA GLY A 172 -7.45 6.65 16.23
C GLY A 172 -7.83 5.93 17.53
N ARG A 173 -8.93 5.19 17.59
CA ARG A 173 -9.44 4.54 18.80
C ARG A 173 -9.40 3.02 18.70
N LYS A 174 -9.21 2.33 19.85
CA LYS A 174 -9.49 0.90 19.96
C LYS A 174 -11.00 0.73 19.96
N ARG A 175 -11.61 0.40 18.83
CA ARG A 175 -13.04 0.07 18.77
C ARG A 175 -13.20 -1.37 18.32
N GLY A 176 -14.07 -2.11 19.06
CA GLY A 176 -14.57 -3.40 18.59
C GLY A 176 -15.45 -3.20 17.35
N TRP A 177 -15.46 -4.16 16.46
CA TRP A 177 -16.22 -4.13 15.20
C TRP A 177 -17.72 -3.80 15.38
N ARG A 178 -18.29 -4.10 16.55
CA ARG A 178 -19.69 -3.82 16.89
C ARG A 178 -20.01 -2.36 17.19
N GLU A 179 -19.03 -1.57 17.67
CA GLU A 179 -19.26 -0.15 18.03
C GLU A 179 -19.25 0.78 16.80
N THR A 180 -18.72 0.36 15.68
CA THR A 180 -18.61 1.19 14.47
C THR A 180 -19.93 1.37 13.73
N LYS A 181 -20.94 0.50 13.95
CA LYS A 181 -22.23 0.57 13.25
C LYS A 181 -23.20 1.63 13.77
N HIS A 182 -23.02 2.16 14.99
CA HIS A 182 -24.03 2.98 15.66
C HIS A 182 -23.57 4.37 16.13
N ALA A 183 -22.33 4.79 15.90
CA ALA A 183 -21.86 6.08 16.41
C ALA A 183 -21.61 7.10 15.28
N GLN A 184 -22.52 8.07 15.13
CA GLN A 184 -22.34 9.23 14.24
C GLN A 184 -21.03 10.01 14.51
N ARG A 185 -20.50 10.00 15.74
CA ARG A 185 -19.17 10.56 16.10
C ARG A 185 -17.99 9.68 15.70
N ALA A 186 -18.21 8.50 15.12
CA ALA A 186 -17.17 7.58 14.69
C ALA A 186 -16.43 8.05 13.41
N SER A 187 -17.06 8.91 12.61
CA SER A 187 -16.51 9.36 11.32
C SER A 187 -15.29 10.29 11.45
N GLU A 188 -15.22 11.07 12.52
CA GLU A 188 -14.14 12.06 12.71
C GLU A 188 -12.77 11.45 13.03
N ASP A 189 -12.75 10.25 13.62
CA ASP A 189 -11.52 9.56 14.03
C ASP A 189 -10.99 8.57 12.96
N TRP A 190 -11.67 8.46 11.84
CA TRP A 190 -11.39 7.51 10.79
C TRP A 190 -10.70 8.17 9.59
N VAL A 191 -9.65 7.55 9.07
CA VAL A 191 -9.03 7.93 7.81
C VAL A 191 -9.18 6.78 6.84
N LYS A 192 -9.85 7.01 5.73
CA LYS A 192 -10.03 6.05 4.66
C LYS A 192 -8.93 6.25 3.62
N VAL A 193 -8.26 5.17 3.25
CA VAL A 193 -7.21 5.12 2.24
C VAL A 193 -7.78 4.43 1.02
N HIS A 194 -7.75 5.09 -0.11
CA HIS A 194 -7.98 4.50 -1.42
C HIS A 194 -6.62 4.40 -2.10
N ALA A 195 -6.21 3.22 -2.53
CA ALA A 195 -4.88 3.01 -3.08
C ALA A 195 -4.90 2.23 -4.39
N ALA A 196 -4.01 2.61 -5.31
CA ALA A 196 -3.63 1.81 -6.46
C ALA A 196 -2.35 1.04 -6.11
N ILE A 197 -2.39 -0.25 -6.26
CA ILE A 197 -1.36 -1.17 -5.81
C ILE A 197 -0.87 -1.98 -7.02
N GLU A 198 0.42 -2.03 -7.20
CA GLU A 198 1.06 -2.94 -8.14
C GLU A 198 1.08 -4.34 -7.52
N VAL A 199 0.40 -5.29 -8.20
CA VAL A 199 0.05 -6.58 -7.58
C VAL A 199 1.20 -7.58 -7.55
N ASP A 200 2.16 -7.49 -8.46
CA ASP A 200 3.28 -8.42 -8.54
C ASP A 200 4.44 -7.98 -7.62
N GLU A 201 4.54 -6.66 -7.35
CA GLU A 201 5.54 -6.08 -6.47
C GLU A 201 5.05 -5.75 -5.06
N PHE A 202 3.74 -5.84 -4.81
CA PHE A 202 3.13 -5.48 -3.53
C PHE A 202 3.50 -4.06 -3.08
N VAL A 203 3.52 -3.10 -4.02
CA VAL A 203 3.88 -1.71 -3.79
C VAL A 203 2.68 -0.81 -3.99
N VAL A 204 2.47 0.16 -3.10
CA VAL A 204 1.47 1.20 -3.25
C VAL A 204 1.99 2.23 -4.26
N LEU A 205 1.35 2.34 -5.42
CA LEU A 205 1.76 3.28 -6.49
C LEU A 205 1.25 4.69 -6.26
N SER A 206 0.02 4.80 -5.79
CA SER A 206 -0.65 6.06 -5.51
C SER A 206 -1.76 5.87 -4.50
N TYR A 207 -2.20 6.95 -3.87
CA TYR A 207 -3.29 6.90 -2.89
C TYR A 207 -4.05 8.22 -2.81
N SER A 208 -5.27 8.14 -2.25
CA SER A 208 -6.07 9.28 -1.77
C SER A 208 -6.52 9.01 -0.33
N LEU A 209 -6.60 10.07 0.47
CA LEU A 209 -7.04 10.00 1.86
C LEU A 209 -8.32 10.79 2.05
N THR A 210 -9.38 10.10 2.45
CA THR A 210 -10.70 10.71 2.69
C THR A 210 -11.19 10.42 4.10
N ASP A 211 -12.32 10.99 4.43
CA ASP A 211 -13.08 10.62 5.61
C ASP A 211 -13.95 9.38 5.30
N SER A 212 -14.49 8.73 6.33
CA SER A 212 -15.20 7.44 6.22
C SER A 212 -16.39 7.42 5.24
N ASN A 213 -17.03 8.57 5.02
CA ASN A 213 -18.29 8.67 4.29
C ASN A 213 -18.13 8.78 2.76
N VAL A 214 -16.89 8.88 2.27
CA VAL A 214 -16.64 8.98 0.83
C VAL A 214 -16.74 7.61 0.19
N HIS A 215 -17.59 7.50 -0.85
CA HIS A 215 -17.75 6.25 -1.60
C HIS A 215 -16.50 5.95 -2.44
N ASP A 216 -16.06 4.71 -2.46
CA ASP A 216 -14.80 4.28 -3.07
C ASP A 216 -14.67 4.67 -4.54
N SER A 217 -15.72 4.50 -5.32
CA SER A 217 -15.73 4.83 -6.75
C SER A 217 -15.49 6.31 -7.07
N ARG A 218 -15.74 7.23 -6.12
CA ARG A 218 -15.50 8.67 -6.32
C ARG A 218 -14.02 9.00 -6.34
N GLU A 219 -13.22 8.26 -5.58
CA GLU A 219 -11.78 8.49 -5.49
C GLU A 219 -10.96 7.73 -6.54
N PHE A 220 -11.58 6.85 -7.31
CA PHE A 220 -10.89 6.04 -8.30
C PHE A 220 -10.05 6.88 -9.28
N SER A 221 -10.67 7.88 -9.91
CA SER A 221 -9.96 8.76 -10.85
C SER A 221 -8.82 9.52 -10.16
N ASN A 222 -9.07 10.06 -8.96
CA ASN A 222 -8.05 10.80 -8.21
C ASN A 222 -6.83 9.94 -7.88
N VAL A 223 -7.03 8.66 -7.59
CA VAL A 223 -5.94 7.70 -7.35
C VAL A 223 -5.21 7.38 -8.64
N TRP A 224 -5.93 7.14 -9.74
CA TRP A 224 -5.35 6.78 -11.04
C TRP A 224 -4.60 7.94 -11.69
N ASP A 225 -5.09 9.17 -11.55
CA ASP A 225 -4.43 10.38 -12.10
C ASP A 225 -3.11 10.72 -11.36
N ARG A 226 -2.82 10.07 -10.22
CA ARG A 226 -1.58 10.18 -9.45
C ARG A 226 -0.62 9.01 -9.65
N LEU A 227 -0.91 8.10 -10.57
CA LEU A 227 0.02 7.01 -10.88
C LEU A 227 1.36 7.57 -11.36
N PRO A 228 2.48 6.97 -10.96
CA PRO A 228 3.79 7.45 -11.35
C PRO A 228 4.04 7.20 -12.84
N SER A 229 4.75 8.12 -13.49
CA SER A 229 4.99 8.10 -14.95
C SER A 229 5.88 6.95 -15.44
N ASN A 230 6.63 6.33 -14.53
CA ASN A 230 7.47 5.16 -14.79
C ASN A 230 6.68 3.83 -14.80
N VAL A 231 5.40 3.85 -14.47
CA VAL A 231 4.52 2.67 -14.50
C VAL A 231 3.48 2.82 -15.59
N THR A 232 3.42 1.85 -16.51
CA THR A 232 2.41 1.77 -17.55
C THR A 232 1.38 0.69 -17.16
N PRO A 233 0.16 1.05 -16.74
CA PRO A 233 -0.83 0.07 -16.34
C PRO A 233 -1.32 -0.76 -17.53
N LYS A 234 -1.17 -2.08 -17.48
CA LYS A 234 -1.76 -3.02 -18.49
C LYS A 234 -3.19 -3.37 -18.14
N ARG A 235 -3.46 -3.56 -16.86
CA ARG A 235 -4.77 -4.02 -16.37
C ARG A 235 -5.12 -3.30 -15.09
N SER A 236 -6.40 -2.96 -14.99
CA SER A 236 -7.02 -2.43 -13.76
C SER A 236 -7.86 -3.53 -13.13
N LEU A 237 -7.59 -3.84 -11.87
CA LEU A 237 -8.39 -4.76 -11.05
C LEU A 237 -9.03 -3.96 -9.92
N ALA A 238 -10.30 -4.21 -9.64
CA ALA A 238 -10.98 -3.63 -8.48
C ALA A 238 -12.23 -4.47 -8.14
N ASP A 239 -12.78 -4.29 -6.97
CA ASP A 239 -14.01 -4.97 -6.60
C ASP A 239 -15.25 -4.43 -7.33
N SER A 240 -16.41 -4.99 -7.04
CA SER A 240 -17.67 -4.58 -7.69
C SER A 240 -18.17 -3.18 -7.26
N ALA A 241 -17.58 -2.53 -6.26
CA ALA A 241 -17.88 -1.15 -5.92
C ALA A 241 -17.36 -0.15 -6.98
N TYR A 242 -16.36 -0.57 -7.75
CA TYR A 242 -15.72 0.22 -8.80
C TYR A 242 -16.19 -0.13 -10.22
N HIS A 243 -17.31 -0.85 -10.38
CA HIS A 243 -17.81 -1.27 -11.70
C HIS A 243 -18.43 -0.16 -12.55
N GLY A 244 -18.58 1.05 -12.00
CA GLY A 244 -19.16 2.20 -12.69
C GLY A 244 -18.34 2.64 -13.91
N GLU A 245 -19.01 3.08 -15.00
CA GLU A 245 -18.38 3.48 -16.25
C GLU A 245 -17.28 4.53 -16.03
N ASN A 246 -17.47 5.46 -15.08
CA ASN A 246 -16.46 6.48 -14.74
C ASN A 246 -15.12 5.86 -14.29
N CYS A 247 -15.16 4.78 -13.48
CA CYS A 247 -13.94 4.09 -13.05
C CYS A 247 -13.29 3.34 -14.22
N LEU A 248 -14.09 2.66 -15.04
CA LEU A 248 -13.60 1.90 -16.18
C LEU A 248 -13.01 2.81 -17.26
N ALA A 249 -13.66 3.95 -17.53
CA ALA A 249 -13.15 4.97 -18.43
C ALA A 249 -11.86 5.61 -17.90
N ALA A 250 -11.75 5.85 -16.59
CA ALA A 250 -10.51 6.35 -15.99
C ALA A 250 -9.36 5.36 -16.19
N ALA A 251 -9.55 4.06 -15.91
CA ALA A 251 -8.54 3.05 -16.19
C ALA A 251 -8.11 3.02 -17.68
N ARG A 252 -9.08 3.14 -18.60
CA ARG A 252 -8.81 3.18 -20.04
C ARG A 252 -8.00 4.42 -20.47
N ARG A 253 -8.26 5.59 -19.89
CA ARG A 253 -7.46 6.80 -20.17
C ARG A 253 -5.97 6.60 -19.85
N HIS A 254 -5.67 5.79 -18.84
CA HIS A 254 -4.30 5.40 -18.47
C HIS A 254 -3.77 4.17 -19.24
N GLY A 255 -4.47 3.71 -20.27
CA GLY A 255 -4.05 2.59 -21.11
C GLY A 255 -4.38 1.20 -20.55
N ALA A 256 -4.96 1.11 -19.38
CA ALA A 256 -5.27 -0.17 -18.74
C ALA A 256 -6.55 -0.82 -19.28
N VAL A 257 -6.56 -2.15 -19.35
CA VAL A 257 -7.77 -2.93 -19.59
C VAL A 257 -8.47 -3.17 -18.25
N PRO A 258 -9.67 -2.60 -18.01
CA PRO A 258 -10.36 -2.83 -16.75
C PRO A 258 -10.93 -4.25 -16.68
N LEU A 259 -10.71 -4.89 -15.53
CA LEU A 259 -11.31 -6.17 -15.16
C LEU A 259 -11.74 -6.06 -13.69
N HIS A 260 -12.84 -5.37 -13.46
CA HIS A 260 -13.42 -5.17 -12.13
C HIS A 260 -14.47 -6.25 -11.85
N GLY A 261 -14.79 -6.45 -10.58
CA GLY A 261 -15.87 -7.34 -10.17
C GLY A 261 -17.20 -6.90 -10.78
N ILE A 262 -18.03 -7.87 -11.18
CA ILE A 262 -19.38 -7.62 -11.66
C ILE A 262 -20.41 -8.16 -10.67
N LYS A 263 -21.60 -7.56 -10.66
CA LYS A 263 -22.71 -8.07 -9.87
C LYS A 263 -23.24 -9.39 -10.46
N LYS A 264 -23.71 -10.31 -9.62
CA LYS A 264 -24.25 -11.62 -10.04
C LYS A 264 -25.37 -11.52 -11.07
N ASN A 265 -26.14 -10.42 -11.05
CA ASN A 265 -27.26 -10.15 -11.96
C ASN A 265 -26.88 -9.24 -13.15
N ALA A 266 -25.61 -9.16 -13.52
CA ALA A 266 -25.18 -8.38 -14.67
C ALA A 266 -25.86 -8.86 -15.96
N ARG A 267 -26.43 -7.90 -16.73
CA ARG A 267 -27.16 -8.19 -17.97
C ARG A 267 -26.21 -8.70 -19.07
N HIS A 268 -26.80 -9.46 -19.99
CA HIS A 268 -26.11 -9.84 -21.23
C HIS A 268 -26.23 -8.70 -22.25
N PHE A 269 -25.16 -8.46 -22.99
CA PHE A 269 -25.11 -7.46 -24.05
C PHE A 269 -24.72 -8.14 -25.37
N ALA A 270 -25.61 -8.17 -26.34
CA ALA A 270 -25.36 -8.77 -27.66
C ALA A 270 -24.32 -7.97 -28.47
N ARG A 271 -24.34 -6.63 -28.30
CA ARG A 271 -23.36 -5.70 -28.91
C ARG A 271 -22.83 -4.76 -27.82
N PRO A 272 -21.70 -5.11 -27.18
CA PRO A 272 -21.17 -4.29 -26.10
C PRO A 272 -20.48 -3.03 -26.64
N GLU A 273 -20.97 -1.87 -26.25
CA GLU A 273 -20.46 -0.55 -26.66
C GLU A 273 -19.60 0.08 -25.54
N THR A 274 -20.14 0.13 -24.31
CA THR A 274 -19.45 0.77 -23.17
C THR A 274 -18.36 -0.12 -22.59
N ASN A 275 -17.46 0.46 -21.77
CA ASN A 275 -16.42 -0.30 -21.08
C ASN A 275 -17.02 -1.35 -20.14
N TYR A 276 -18.12 -1.00 -19.46
CA TYR A 276 -18.83 -1.94 -18.58
C TYR A 276 -19.39 -3.12 -19.37
N GLN A 277 -20.04 -2.87 -20.49
CA GLN A 277 -20.62 -3.92 -21.34
C GLN A 277 -19.55 -4.85 -21.90
N LYS A 278 -18.41 -4.31 -22.36
CA LYS A 278 -17.26 -5.08 -22.85
C LYS A 278 -16.68 -5.95 -21.74
N MET A 279 -16.49 -5.41 -20.55
CA MET A 279 -16.00 -6.14 -19.38
C MET A 279 -16.99 -7.23 -18.93
N ALA A 280 -18.28 -6.92 -18.82
CA ALA A 280 -19.32 -7.88 -18.45
C ALA A 280 -19.44 -9.01 -19.47
N SER A 281 -19.32 -8.69 -20.76
CA SER A 281 -19.29 -9.68 -21.84
C SER A 281 -18.07 -10.60 -21.73
N PHE A 282 -16.89 -10.06 -21.40
CA PHE A 282 -15.69 -10.87 -21.16
C PHE A 282 -15.88 -11.84 -19.98
N TRP A 283 -16.41 -11.39 -18.84
CA TRP A 283 -16.74 -12.22 -17.69
C TRP A 283 -17.69 -13.37 -18.04
N ARG A 284 -18.64 -13.11 -18.92
CA ARG A 284 -19.66 -14.11 -19.31
C ARG A 284 -19.13 -15.14 -20.30
N HIS A 285 -18.40 -14.70 -21.34
CA HIS A 285 -17.93 -15.60 -22.38
C HIS A 285 -16.68 -16.38 -21.97
N TRP A 286 -15.89 -15.81 -21.04
CA TRP A 286 -14.62 -16.39 -20.63
C TRP A 286 -14.48 -16.40 -19.08
N PRO A 287 -15.45 -17.05 -18.34
CA PRO A 287 -15.50 -16.93 -16.88
C PRO A 287 -14.23 -17.44 -16.20
N ASN A 288 -13.69 -18.58 -16.61
CA ASN A 288 -12.48 -19.15 -16.01
C ASN A 288 -11.25 -18.25 -16.26
N ARG A 289 -11.11 -17.72 -17.46
CA ARG A 289 -10.03 -16.79 -17.80
C ARG A 289 -10.16 -15.48 -17.07
N ALA A 290 -11.37 -14.95 -16.97
CA ALA A 290 -11.65 -13.74 -16.21
C ALA A 290 -11.34 -13.95 -14.73
N ALA A 291 -11.77 -15.06 -14.13
CA ALA A 291 -11.50 -15.39 -12.74
C ALA A 291 -9.99 -15.53 -12.46
N ALA A 292 -9.24 -16.23 -13.30
CA ALA A 292 -7.80 -16.38 -13.16
C ALA A 292 -7.06 -15.03 -13.23
N LEU A 293 -7.43 -14.16 -14.16
CA LEU A 293 -6.85 -12.83 -14.28
C LEU A 293 -7.25 -11.90 -13.12
N TYR A 294 -8.46 -12.06 -12.62
CA TYR A 294 -9.02 -11.25 -11.52
C TYR A 294 -8.49 -11.67 -10.14
N ALA A 295 -8.04 -12.92 -9.98
CA ALA A 295 -7.55 -13.45 -8.70
C ALA A 295 -6.45 -12.58 -8.07
N LYS A 296 -5.59 -11.97 -8.90
CA LYS A 296 -4.55 -11.04 -8.44
C LYS A 296 -5.09 -9.79 -7.71
N ARG A 297 -6.40 -9.49 -7.78
CA ARG A 297 -7.02 -8.42 -6.98
C ARG A 297 -6.80 -8.63 -5.47
N ALA A 298 -6.81 -9.88 -5.03
CA ALA A 298 -6.60 -10.22 -3.62
C ALA A 298 -5.24 -9.70 -3.08
N HIS A 299 -4.26 -9.44 -3.93
CA HIS A 299 -2.98 -8.87 -3.53
C HIS A 299 -3.12 -7.45 -2.94
N ALA A 300 -4.16 -6.69 -3.30
CA ALA A 300 -4.43 -5.40 -2.66
C ALA A 300 -4.80 -5.57 -1.18
N GLU A 301 -5.63 -6.55 -0.86
CA GLU A 301 -5.97 -6.90 0.53
C GLU A 301 -4.73 -7.40 1.29
N THR A 302 -3.87 -8.19 0.61
CA THR A 302 -2.59 -8.65 1.16
C THR A 302 -1.69 -7.47 1.52
N VAL A 303 -1.54 -6.47 0.64
CA VAL A 303 -0.74 -5.26 0.92
C VAL A 303 -1.27 -4.51 2.13
N PHE A 304 -2.57 -4.31 2.24
CA PHE A 304 -3.14 -3.66 3.43
C PHE A 304 -2.94 -4.47 4.72
N SER A 305 -3.03 -5.78 4.64
CA SER A 305 -2.72 -6.68 5.76
C SER A 305 -1.25 -6.59 6.16
N MET A 306 -0.33 -6.55 5.19
CA MET A 306 1.10 -6.39 5.43
C MET A 306 1.40 -5.03 6.09
N ILE A 307 0.80 -3.92 5.62
CA ILE A 307 0.94 -2.61 6.25
C ILE A 307 0.43 -2.66 7.69
N GLY A 308 -0.70 -3.29 7.93
CA GLY A 308 -1.28 -3.46 9.27
C GLY A 308 -0.41 -4.30 10.20
N ALA A 309 0.16 -5.39 9.71
CA ALA A 309 1.06 -6.25 10.47
C ALA A 309 2.37 -5.54 10.82
N LEU A 310 2.95 -4.80 9.87
CA LEU A 310 4.22 -4.10 10.05
C LEU A 310 4.09 -2.84 10.90
N LEU A 311 3.09 -2.00 10.64
CA LEU A 311 3.00 -0.64 11.17
C LEU A 311 1.78 -0.41 12.07
N GLY A 312 0.93 -1.42 12.23
CA GLY A 312 -0.31 -1.36 13.00
C GLY A 312 -1.41 -0.55 12.32
N HIS A 313 -2.66 -0.87 12.67
CA HIS A 313 -3.85 -0.19 12.12
C HIS A 313 -4.25 1.05 12.92
N ARG A 314 -3.67 1.26 14.12
CA ARG A 314 -4.05 2.35 15.00
C ARG A 314 -3.27 3.62 14.68
N LEU A 315 -3.99 4.75 14.67
CA LEU A 315 -3.40 6.09 14.58
C LEU A 315 -3.23 6.69 15.99
N LYS A 316 -2.10 7.34 16.22
CA LYS A 316 -1.74 7.94 17.51
C LYS A 316 -2.02 9.44 17.54
N CYS A 317 -2.04 10.11 16.39
CA CYS A 317 -2.30 11.53 16.26
C CYS A 317 -3.76 11.89 16.60
N ARG A 318 -3.95 13.02 17.30
CA ARG A 318 -5.29 13.49 17.70
C ARG A 318 -5.95 14.35 16.64
N SER A 319 -5.20 15.21 15.95
CA SER A 319 -5.74 16.09 14.91
C SER A 319 -6.04 15.31 13.62
N SER A 320 -7.07 15.73 12.88
CA SER A 320 -7.42 15.12 11.58
C SER A 320 -6.25 15.14 10.60
N ASN A 321 -5.58 16.30 10.44
CA ASN A 321 -4.42 16.40 9.57
C ASN A 321 -3.24 15.55 10.06
N GLY A 322 -3.01 15.48 11.38
CA GLY A 322 -1.99 14.60 11.96
C GLY A 322 -2.24 13.13 11.67
N ARG A 323 -3.50 12.66 11.79
CA ARG A 323 -3.88 11.29 11.42
C ARG A 323 -3.65 11.00 9.93
N LYS A 324 -4.05 11.91 9.05
CA LYS A 324 -3.79 11.77 7.61
C LYS A 324 -2.29 11.74 7.30
N ASN A 325 -1.50 12.56 7.97
CA ASN A 325 -0.04 12.56 7.81
C ASN A 325 0.61 11.28 8.38
N GLU A 326 0.10 10.76 9.49
CA GLU A 326 0.56 9.48 10.05
C GLU A 326 0.33 8.33 9.06
N VAL A 327 -0.82 8.32 8.37
CA VAL A 327 -1.10 7.35 7.28
C VAL A 327 -0.11 7.54 6.13
N ARG A 328 0.19 8.79 5.72
CA ARG A 328 1.19 9.06 4.68
C ARG A 328 2.57 8.49 5.04
N VAL A 329 2.98 8.67 6.29
CA VAL A 329 4.24 8.07 6.80
C VAL A 329 4.20 6.55 6.71
N LYS A 330 3.09 5.92 7.10
CA LYS A 330 2.93 4.45 7.01
C LYS A 330 3.05 3.95 5.57
N LEU A 331 2.37 4.60 4.62
CA LEU A 331 2.40 4.20 3.20
C LEU A 331 3.81 4.37 2.60
N ALA A 332 4.47 5.51 2.86
CA ALA A 332 5.83 5.77 2.39
C ALA A 332 6.82 4.76 3.01
N LEU A 333 6.73 4.53 4.31
CA LEU A 333 7.60 3.60 5.02
C LEU A 333 7.39 2.15 4.54
N PHE A 334 6.14 1.74 4.32
CA PHE A 334 5.85 0.41 3.79
C PHE A 334 6.55 0.20 2.44
N ASN A 335 6.38 1.11 1.49
CA ASN A 335 7.04 1.01 0.19
C ASN A 335 8.56 0.98 0.34
N LEU A 336 9.11 1.83 1.20
CA LEU A 336 10.55 1.88 1.46
C LEU A 336 11.09 0.56 1.98
N VAL A 337 10.39 -0.06 2.93
CA VAL A 337 10.75 -1.38 3.49
C VAL A 337 10.62 -2.47 2.43
N GLN A 338 9.52 -2.47 1.67
CA GLN A 338 9.32 -3.45 0.58
C GLN A 338 10.45 -3.39 -0.46
N LEU A 339 10.80 -2.19 -0.90
CA LEU A 339 11.87 -2.03 -1.89
C LEU A 339 13.25 -2.37 -1.33
N ALA A 340 13.51 -2.13 -0.05
CA ALA A 340 14.76 -2.52 0.61
C ALA A 340 14.87 -4.04 0.71
N MET A 341 13.82 -4.73 1.19
CA MET A 341 13.82 -6.18 1.32
C MET A 341 13.98 -6.88 -0.04
N ARG A 342 13.30 -6.39 -1.07
CA ARG A 342 13.37 -6.98 -2.41
C ARG A 342 14.76 -6.93 -3.02
N LYS A 343 15.50 -5.85 -2.85
CA LYS A 343 16.87 -5.75 -3.34
C LYS A 343 17.77 -6.84 -2.78
N GLU A 344 17.51 -7.24 -1.52
CA GLU A 344 18.26 -8.32 -0.88
C GLU A 344 17.78 -9.72 -1.30
N PHE A 345 16.50 -9.86 -1.70
CA PHE A 345 15.97 -11.18 -2.13
C PHE A 345 16.25 -11.51 -3.60
N TRP A 346 16.32 -10.50 -4.49
CA TRP A 346 16.33 -10.71 -5.94
C TRP A 346 17.63 -10.27 -6.61
N CYS A 347 18.63 -9.79 -5.85
CA CYS A 347 20.01 -9.61 -6.29
C CYS A 347 20.86 -10.80 -5.87
#